data_f4718340f7cbd0d121af71f96de3e3a6
#
_entry.id   f4718340f7cbd0d121af71f96de3e3a6
#
_cell.length_a   1.000
_cell.length_b   1.000
_cell.length_c   1.000
_cell.angle_alpha   90.00
_cell.angle_beta   90.00
_cell.angle_gamma   90.00
#
_symmetry.space_group_name_H-M   'P 1'
#
loop_
_entity.id
_entity.type
_entity.pdbx_description
1 polymer ?
#
loop_
_entity_poly.entity_id
_entity_poly.type
_entity_poly.pdbx_seq_one_letter_code
_entity_poly.pdbx_strand_id
1 'polypeptide(L)'
;DQAMNNMDKISPLKFESLQETMVGMLASDFAKEEGISIDEAKDLIRGSIPNDGPDVYCLSNEARANGAVYIMREDVQQMVAEKLGGDYYVLPSSIHETLILPKSENMSFQRWQDMVQDVNAMCVSEEEVLSDGVYQYDAKSHTFSRCDRQPELTYKQAQGMTNNMEVREPVSYTHLRAHET
;
A
#
# COMPACT_ATOMS: atom_id res chain seq x y z
N ASP A 1 -24.20 3.33 -3.97
CA ASP A 1 -24.14 2.93 -5.36
C ASP A 1 -24.30 4.08 -6.37
N GLN A 2 -25.26 5.02 -6.20
CA GLN A 2 -25.38 6.15 -7.11
C GLN A 2 -24.20 7.12 -7.04
N ALA A 3 -23.61 7.31 -5.86
CA ALA A 3 -22.42 8.14 -5.66
C ALA A 3 -21.19 7.54 -6.38
N MET A 4 -21.00 6.23 -6.30
CA MET A 4 -19.92 5.51 -6.99
C MET A 4 -20.05 5.59 -8.51
N ASN A 5 -21.26 5.37 -9.04
CA ASN A 5 -21.53 5.52 -10.47
C ASN A 5 -21.32 6.97 -10.97
N ASN A 6 -21.55 7.96 -10.12
CA ASN A 6 -21.29 9.36 -10.44
C ASN A 6 -19.78 9.66 -10.43
N MET A 7 -19.00 9.05 -9.53
CA MET A 7 -17.55 9.19 -9.52
C MET A 7 -16.93 8.76 -10.84
N ASP A 8 -17.29 7.57 -11.34
CA ASP A 8 -16.75 7.03 -12.59
C ASP A 8 -17.06 7.91 -13.81
N LYS A 9 -18.16 8.67 -13.77
CA LYS A 9 -18.53 9.62 -14.85
C LYS A 9 -17.82 10.95 -14.74
N ILE A 10 -17.61 11.44 -13.52
CA ILE A 10 -17.03 12.77 -13.28
C ILE A 10 -15.50 12.73 -13.37
N SER A 11 -14.91 11.66 -12.83
CA SER A 11 -13.47 11.50 -12.80
C SER A 11 -13.12 10.00 -12.88
N PRO A 12 -13.05 9.45 -14.11
CA PRO A 12 -12.80 8.03 -14.35
C PRO A 12 -11.55 7.52 -13.63
N LEU A 13 -11.62 6.27 -13.20
CA LEU A 13 -10.49 5.54 -12.60
C LEU A 13 -9.30 5.54 -13.55
N LYS A 14 -8.12 5.81 -13.00
CA LYS A 14 -6.84 5.72 -13.69
C LYS A 14 -5.92 4.76 -12.95
N PHE A 15 -5.43 3.75 -13.66
CA PHE A 15 -4.46 2.78 -13.13
C PHE A 15 -3.36 2.57 -14.17
N GLU A 16 -2.18 3.09 -13.89
CA GLU A 16 -1.03 3.09 -14.78
C GLU A 16 0.27 2.89 -14.00
N SER A 17 1.39 2.60 -14.68
CA SER A 17 2.69 2.54 -14.01
C SER A 17 3.07 3.90 -13.43
N LEU A 18 3.82 3.90 -12.34
CA LEU A 18 4.34 5.13 -11.73
C LEU A 18 5.19 5.92 -12.75
N GLN A 19 5.93 5.22 -13.60
CA GLN A 19 6.70 5.84 -14.68
C GLN A 19 5.79 6.62 -15.65
N GLU A 20 4.69 6.03 -16.14
CA GLU A 20 3.74 6.72 -17.01
C GLU A 20 3.04 7.89 -16.30
N THR A 21 2.77 7.75 -15.00
CA THR A 21 2.28 8.84 -14.16
C THR A 21 3.26 10.02 -14.16
N MET A 22 4.54 9.75 -13.92
CA MET A 22 5.59 10.79 -13.93
C MET A 22 5.77 11.41 -15.29
N VAL A 23 5.81 10.60 -16.35
CA VAL A 23 5.86 11.08 -17.74
C VAL A 23 4.69 12.04 -18.02
N GLY A 24 3.47 11.65 -17.65
CA GLY A 24 2.27 12.47 -17.87
C GLY A 24 2.30 13.79 -17.10
N MET A 25 2.85 13.80 -15.88
CA MET A 25 2.98 15.04 -15.08
C MET A 25 3.99 16.02 -15.68
N LEU A 26 5.15 15.50 -16.07
CA LEU A 26 6.24 16.34 -16.57
C LEU A 26 6.03 16.81 -18.01
N ALA A 27 5.33 16.02 -18.83
CA ALA A 27 5.18 16.30 -20.25
C ALA A 27 4.44 17.60 -20.56
N SER A 28 3.47 17.97 -19.73
CA SER A 28 2.68 19.19 -19.95
C SER A 28 3.52 20.46 -19.83
N ASP A 29 4.39 20.52 -18.83
CA ASP A 29 5.23 21.70 -18.58
C ASP A 29 6.42 21.72 -19.55
N PHE A 30 7.06 20.57 -19.78
CA PHE A 30 8.14 20.44 -20.72
C PHE A 30 7.72 20.79 -22.16
N ALA A 31 6.53 20.33 -22.59
CA ALA A 31 5.99 20.70 -23.91
C ALA A 31 5.79 22.20 -24.10
N LYS A 32 5.34 22.90 -23.05
CA LYS A 32 5.17 24.36 -23.07
C LYS A 32 6.51 25.11 -23.14
N GLU A 33 7.50 24.63 -22.35
CA GLU A 33 8.84 25.24 -22.30
C GLU A 33 9.57 25.09 -23.65
N GLU A 34 9.52 23.91 -24.25
CA GLU A 34 10.23 23.58 -25.50
C GLU A 34 9.43 23.91 -26.77
N GLY A 35 8.15 24.25 -26.65
CA GLY A 35 7.30 24.56 -27.80
C GLY A 35 7.01 23.36 -28.71
N ILE A 36 6.97 22.16 -28.15
CA ILE A 36 6.72 20.88 -28.83
C ILE A 36 5.34 20.34 -28.46
N SER A 37 4.91 19.28 -29.15
CA SER A 37 3.67 18.59 -28.79
C SER A 37 3.82 17.80 -27.47
N ILE A 38 2.71 17.57 -26.77
CA ILE A 38 2.69 16.75 -25.53
C ILE A 38 3.18 15.31 -25.82
N ASP A 39 2.89 14.76 -26.97
CA ASP A 39 3.29 13.40 -27.33
C ASP A 39 4.81 13.31 -27.56
N GLU A 40 5.40 14.29 -28.25
CA GLU A 40 6.86 14.41 -28.39
C GLU A 40 7.55 14.59 -27.01
N ALA A 41 6.97 15.43 -26.15
CA ALA A 41 7.46 15.62 -24.79
C ALA A 41 7.44 14.31 -23.97
N LYS A 42 6.36 13.55 -24.07
CA LYS A 42 6.26 12.23 -23.40
C LYS A 42 7.33 11.25 -23.88
N ASP A 43 7.58 11.18 -25.18
CA ASP A 43 8.57 10.26 -25.72
C ASP A 43 10.00 10.62 -25.27
N LEU A 44 10.33 11.90 -25.25
CA LEU A 44 11.62 12.39 -24.76
C LEU A 44 11.81 12.10 -23.25
N ILE A 45 10.80 12.38 -22.44
CA ILE A 45 10.84 12.15 -20.98
C ILE A 45 10.93 10.64 -20.69
N ARG A 46 10.12 9.82 -21.37
CA ARG A 46 10.13 8.36 -21.21
C ARG A 46 11.50 7.77 -21.52
N GLY A 47 12.18 8.28 -22.54
CA GLY A 47 13.55 7.87 -22.86
C GLY A 47 14.62 8.29 -21.83
N SER A 48 14.30 9.26 -20.97
CA SER A 48 15.23 9.80 -19.96
C SER A 48 15.03 9.17 -18.57
N ILE A 49 13.90 8.50 -18.32
CA ILE A 49 13.62 7.84 -17.04
C ILE A 49 14.18 6.42 -17.05
N PRO A 50 15.08 6.05 -16.11
CA PRO A 50 15.55 4.67 -16.00
C PRO A 50 14.38 3.70 -15.75
N ASN A 51 14.40 2.54 -16.39
CA ASN A 51 13.38 1.50 -16.27
C ASN A 51 13.93 0.24 -15.56
N ASP A 52 14.79 0.45 -14.56
CA ASP A 52 15.48 -0.61 -13.81
C ASP A 52 14.94 -0.77 -12.37
N GLY A 53 13.89 -0.03 -12.03
CA GLY A 53 13.22 -0.08 -10.72
C GLY A 53 12.17 -1.19 -10.62
N PRO A 54 11.62 -1.39 -9.42
CA PRO A 54 10.49 -2.29 -9.22
C PRO A 54 9.24 -1.79 -9.97
N ASP A 55 8.39 -2.71 -10.39
CA ASP A 55 7.10 -2.39 -10.97
C ASP A 55 6.20 -1.74 -9.91
N VAL A 56 6.04 -0.43 -9.98
CA VAL A 56 5.15 0.36 -9.13
C VAL A 56 4.04 0.95 -10.00
N TYR A 57 2.82 0.82 -9.54
CA TYR A 57 1.64 1.36 -10.21
C TYR A 57 1.00 2.44 -9.34
N CYS A 58 0.36 3.40 -10.01
CA CYS A 58 -0.42 4.45 -9.38
C CYS A 58 -1.91 4.21 -9.66
N LEU A 59 -2.72 4.14 -8.62
CA LEU A 59 -4.16 4.11 -8.67
C LEU A 59 -4.71 5.47 -8.23
N SER A 60 -5.38 6.14 -9.14
CA SER A 60 -5.99 7.44 -8.92
C SER A 60 -7.22 7.59 -9.83
N ASN A 61 -7.54 8.82 -10.19
CA ASN A 61 -8.52 9.16 -11.21
C ASN A 61 -7.92 10.17 -12.22
N GLU A 62 -8.63 10.46 -13.29
CA GLU A 62 -8.16 11.40 -14.31
C GLU A 62 -7.90 12.80 -13.76
N ALA A 63 -8.69 13.25 -12.78
CA ALA A 63 -8.51 14.55 -12.12
C ALA A 63 -7.33 14.58 -11.14
N ARG A 64 -6.75 13.43 -10.79
CA ARG A 64 -5.71 13.28 -9.74
C ARG A 64 -6.09 13.94 -8.42
N ALA A 65 -7.37 13.84 -8.06
CA ALA A 65 -7.93 14.44 -6.86
C ALA A 65 -8.84 13.45 -6.13
N ASN A 66 -8.53 13.17 -4.87
CA ASN A 66 -9.28 12.23 -4.01
C ASN A 66 -9.43 10.82 -4.62
N GLY A 67 -8.47 10.40 -5.45
CA GLY A 67 -8.53 9.13 -6.18
C GLY A 67 -8.20 7.90 -5.33
N ALA A 68 -7.55 8.06 -4.17
CA ALA A 68 -7.20 6.95 -3.29
C ALA A 68 -8.42 6.13 -2.84
N VAL A 69 -9.59 6.74 -2.78
CA VAL A 69 -10.84 6.05 -2.37
C VAL A 69 -11.22 4.88 -3.30
N TYR A 70 -10.75 4.87 -4.55
CA TYR A 70 -11.05 3.79 -5.49
C TYR A 70 -10.55 2.43 -5.02
N ILE A 71 -9.48 2.38 -4.22
CA ILE A 71 -8.95 1.11 -3.68
C ILE A 71 -9.92 0.40 -2.72
N MET A 72 -10.89 1.11 -2.17
CA MET A 72 -11.90 0.54 -1.29
C MET A 72 -13.01 -0.22 -2.03
N ARG A 73 -13.04 -0.16 -3.35
CA ARG A 73 -14.02 -0.84 -4.20
C ARG A 73 -13.55 -2.25 -4.53
N GLU A 74 -14.39 -3.24 -4.28
CA GLU A 74 -14.09 -4.66 -4.55
C GLU A 74 -13.84 -4.93 -6.04
N ASP A 75 -14.63 -4.31 -6.93
CA ASP A 75 -14.44 -4.43 -8.39
C ASP A 75 -13.10 -3.85 -8.85
N VAL A 76 -12.64 -2.76 -8.24
CA VAL A 76 -11.33 -2.17 -8.52
C VAL A 76 -10.21 -3.06 -7.99
N GLN A 77 -10.35 -3.60 -6.77
CA GLN A 77 -9.38 -4.53 -6.19
C GLN A 77 -9.20 -5.77 -7.08
N GLN A 78 -10.28 -6.34 -7.57
CA GLN A 78 -10.23 -7.48 -8.50
C GLN A 78 -9.60 -7.11 -9.83
N MET A 79 -9.99 -5.98 -10.44
CA MET A 79 -9.40 -5.48 -11.68
C MET A 79 -7.88 -5.29 -11.56
N VAL A 80 -7.41 -4.76 -10.43
CA VAL A 80 -5.97 -4.60 -10.17
C VAL A 80 -5.29 -5.97 -10.08
N ALA A 81 -5.85 -6.92 -9.32
CA ALA A 81 -5.31 -8.27 -9.19
C ALA A 81 -5.23 -8.98 -10.55
N GLU A 82 -6.25 -8.86 -11.40
CA GLU A 82 -6.27 -9.41 -12.76
C GLU A 82 -5.16 -8.81 -13.64
N LYS A 83 -4.97 -7.48 -13.59
CA LYS A 83 -3.93 -6.78 -14.35
C LYS A 83 -2.52 -7.14 -13.90
N LEU A 84 -2.31 -7.33 -12.60
CA LEU A 84 -1.00 -7.67 -12.03
C LEU A 84 -0.73 -9.18 -12.02
N GLY A 85 -1.74 -10.00 -12.27
CA GLY A 85 -1.63 -11.45 -12.29
C GLY A 85 -1.60 -12.11 -10.91
N GLY A 86 -2.05 -11.43 -9.85
CA GLY A 86 -2.07 -12.00 -8.50
C GLY A 86 -2.17 -11.00 -7.36
N ASP A 87 -1.59 -11.39 -6.22
CA ASP A 87 -1.55 -10.61 -5.00
C ASP A 87 -0.72 -9.33 -5.15
N TYR A 88 -1.08 -8.31 -4.40
CA TYR A 88 -0.35 -7.05 -4.41
C TYR A 88 -0.35 -6.35 -3.05
N TYR A 89 0.62 -5.46 -2.86
CA TYR A 89 0.67 -4.53 -1.75
C TYR A 89 0.05 -3.18 -2.16
N VAL A 90 -0.49 -2.49 -1.17
CA VAL A 90 -1.14 -1.19 -1.31
C VAL A 90 -0.54 -0.22 -0.31
N LEU A 91 -0.02 0.89 -0.82
CA LEU A 91 0.60 1.95 -0.05
C LEU A 91 -0.24 3.23 -0.25
N PRO A 92 -1.20 3.51 0.65
CA PRO A 92 -2.06 4.69 0.55
C PRO A 92 -1.32 5.93 1.09
N SER A 93 -0.38 6.43 0.32
CA SER A 93 0.47 7.56 0.71
C SER A 93 -0.31 8.87 0.82
N SER A 94 -1.23 9.16 -0.10
CA SER A 94 -2.04 10.38 -0.06
C SER A 94 -3.52 10.12 -0.29
N ILE A 95 -4.36 11.12 0.01
CA ILE A 95 -5.79 11.08 -0.34
C ILE A 95 -6.03 11.08 -1.84
N HIS A 96 -5.05 11.52 -2.63
CA HIS A 96 -5.18 11.69 -4.07
C HIS A 96 -4.89 10.42 -4.85
N GLU A 97 -3.98 9.60 -4.35
CA GLU A 97 -3.51 8.41 -5.06
C GLU A 97 -3.03 7.32 -4.09
N THR A 98 -2.97 6.12 -4.62
CA THR A 98 -2.49 4.95 -3.91
C THR A 98 -1.46 4.24 -4.77
N LEU A 99 -0.29 3.96 -4.19
CA LEU A 99 0.72 3.16 -4.88
C LEU A 99 0.42 1.68 -4.70
N ILE A 100 0.62 0.93 -5.78
CA ILE A 100 0.34 -0.50 -5.84
C ILE A 100 1.56 -1.23 -6.39
N LEU A 101 1.92 -2.31 -5.71
CA LEU A 101 3.09 -3.11 -6.03
C LEU A 101 2.73 -4.58 -6.13
N PRO A 102 3.06 -5.27 -7.24
CA PRO A 102 2.92 -6.70 -7.33
C PRO A 102 3.68 -7.38 -6.18
N LYS A 103 3.08 -8.40 -5.59
CA LYS A 103 3.73 -9.18 -4.54
C LYS A 103 4.75 -10.12 -5.16
N SER A 104 6.00 -9.66 -5.26
CA SER A 104 7.12 -10.46 -5.72
C SER A 104 7.87 -11.07 -4.53
N GLU A 105 8.41 -12.27 -4.69
CA GLU A 105 9.16 -12.98 -3.65
C GLU A 105 10.46 -12.25 -3.22
N ASN A 106 10.90 -11.26 -3.99
CA ASN A 106 12.23 -10.64 -3.85
C ASN A 106 12.28 -9.39 -2.95
N MET A 107 11.14 -8.92 -2.44
CA MET A 107 11.15 -7.73 -1.58
C MET A 107 10.44 -7.97 -0.25
N SER A 108 11.13 -7.64 0.84
CA SER A 108 10.58 -7.77 2.19
C SER A 108 9.55 -6.68 2.47
N PHE A 109 8.52 -7.02 3.23
CA PHE A 109 7.53 -6.07 3.76
C PHE A 109 8.16 -4.84 4.43
N GLN A 110 9.23 -5.02 5.21
CA GLN A 110 9.93 -3.95 5.92
C GLN A 110 10.45 -2.89 4.95
N ARG A 111 11.01 -3.29 3.83
CA ARG A 111 11.54 -2.35 2.83
C ARG A 111 10.45 -1.50 2.19
N TRP A 112 9.25 -2.07 2.01
CA TRP A 112 8.10 -1.31 1.53
C TRP A 112 7.60 -0.31 2.57
N GLN A 113 7.57 -0.71 3.83
CA GLN A 113 7.16 0.16 4.94
C GLN A 113 8.11 1.37 5.08
N ASP A 114 9.42 1.13 5.02
CA ASP A 114 10.43 2.19 5.07
C ASP A 114 10.24 3.16 3.89
N MET A 115 10.01 2.64 2.68
CA MET A 115 9.77 3.46 1.48
C MET A 115 8.53 4.35 1.62
N VAL A 116 7.43 3.83 2.16
CA VAL A 116 6.21 4.63 2.39
C VAL A 116 6.48 5.78 3.35
N GLN A 117 7.16 5.50 4.45
CA GLN A 117 7.49 6.51 5.44
C GLN A 117 8.39 7.59 4.86
N ASP A 118 9.39 7.21 4.08
CA ASP A 118 10.29 8.15 3.41
C ASP A 118 9.55 9.04 2.39
N VAL A 119 8.68 8.44 1.57
CA VAL A 119 7.87 9.18 0.58
C VAL A 119 6.90 10.12 1.27
N ASN A 120 6.18 9.67 2.29
CA ASN A 120 5.25 10.52 3.06
C ASN A 120 5.98 11.69 3.71
N ALA A 121 7.15 11.46 4.30
CA ALA A 121 7.93 12.50 4.94
C ALA A 121 8.50 13.55 3.98
N MET A 122 8.81 13.16 2.73
CA MET A 122 9.46 14.04 1.76
C MET A 122 8.51 14.68 0.74
N CYS A 123 7.42 14.00 0.38
CA CYS A 123 6.63 14.35 -0.81
C CYS A 123 5.15 14.63 -0.54
N VAL A 124 4.63 14.30 0.65
CA VAL A 124 3.21 14.44 0.97
C VAL A 124 3.03 15.46 2.10
N SER A 125 2.10 16.41 1.94
CA SER A 125 1.77 17.35 3.01
C SER A 125 1.08 16.59 4.16
N GLU A 126 1.28 17.05 5.41
CA GLU A 126 0.67 16.39 6.60
C GLU A 126 -0.85 16.24 6.50
N GLU A 127 -1.52 17.18 5.83
CA GLU A 127 -2.98 17.18 5.64
C GLU A 127 -3.44 16.16 4.59
N GLU A 128 -2.55 15.72 3.71
CA GLU A 128 -2.85 14.80 2.60
C GLU A 128 -2.41 13.37 2.88
N VAL A 129 -1.58 13.15 3.92
CA VAL A 129 -1.16 11.79 4.32
C VAL A 129 -2.38 10.97 4.69
N LEU A 130 -2.62 9.89 3.95
CA LEU A 130 -3.75 9.00 4.21
C LEU A 130 -3.40 7.92 5.25
N SER A 131 -2.24 7.31 5.14
CA SER A 131 -1.77 6.27 6.06
C SER A 131 -0.28 5.96 5.87
N ASP A 132 0.43 5.66 6.96
CA ASP A 132 1.77 5.10 6.94
C ASP A 132 1.77 3.56 6.92
N GLY A 133 0.57 2.96 6.87
CA GLY A 133 0.40 1.52 6.89
C GLY A 133 0.53 0.90 5.51
N VAL A 134 1.04 -0.32 5.47
CA VAL A 134 1.02 -1.16 4.27
C VAL A 134 -0.17 -2.10 4.33
N TYR A 135 -0.91 -2.16 3.24
CA TYR A 135 -2.03 -3.08 3.07
C TYR A 135 -1.68 -4.13 2.00
N GLN A 136 -2.41 -5.21 1.98
CA GLN A 136 -2.30 -6.24 0.96
C GLN A 136 -3.66 -6.68 0.47
N TYR A 137 -3.71 -7.10 -0.77
CA TYR A 137 -4.82 -7.83 -1.35
C TYR A 137 -4.39 -9.25 -1.67
N ASP A 138 -5.15 -10.21 -1.19
CA ASP A 138 -5.02 -11.63 -1.52
C ASP A 138 -6.03 -11.96 -2.62
N ALA A 139 -5.54 -12.25 -3.82
CA ALA A 139 -6.37 -12.47 -5.00
C ALA A 139 -7.17 -13.78 -4.93
N LYS A 140 -6.72 -14.77 -4.13
CA LYS A 140 -7.39 -16.06 -3.98
C LYS A 140 -8.57 -15.99 -3.03
N SER A 141 -8.42 -15.27 -1.92
CA SER A 141 -9.47 -15.12 -0.89
C SER A 141 -10.29 -13.84 -1.08
N HIS A 142 -9.93 -12.97 -2.03
CA HIS A 142 -10.52 -11.65 -2.23
C HIS A 142 -10.52 -10.80 -0.95
N THR A 143 -9.40 -10.85 -0.21
CA THR A 143 -9.31 -10.20 1.11
C THR A 143 -8.35 -9.02 1.07
N PHE A 144 -8.84 -7.85 1.45
CA PHE A 144 -8.05 -6.65 1.66
C PHE A 144 -7.75 -6.47 3.15
N SER A 145 -6.48 -6.42 3.54
CA SER A 145 -6.08 -6.37 4.94
C SER A 145 -4.82 -5.55 5.16
N ARG A 146 -4.65 -5.04 6.37
CA ARG A 146 -3.44 -4.31 6.78
C ARG A 146 -2.35 -5.29 7.21
N CYS A 147 -1.12 -5.12 6.67
CA CYS A 147 -0.01 -6.06 6.91
C CYS A 147 0.72 -5.82 8.24
N ASP A 148 0.78 -4.58 8.72
CA ASP A 148 1.53 -4.18 9.91
C ASP A 148 0.81 -4.43 11.23
N ARG A 149 -0.45 -4.84 11.16
CA ARG A 149 -1.21 -5.31 12.32
C ARG A 149 -1.27 -6.82 12.28
N GLN A 150 -0.74 -7.47 13.32
CA GLN A 150 -1.12 -8.86 13.58
C GLN A 150 -2.65 -8.91 13.68
N PRO A 151 -3.32 -9.88 13.04
CA PRO A 151 -4.76 -10.03 13.23
C PRO A 151 -5.02 -10.06 14.73
N GLU A 152 -5.83 -9.13 15.23
CA GLU A 152 -6.26 -9.15 16.64
C GLU A 152 -6.84 -10.53 16.88
N LEU A 153 -6.19 -11.29 17.76
CA LEU A 153 -6.70 -12.60 18.19
C LEU A 153 -8.13 -12.36 18.68
N THR A 154 -9.09 -12.90 17.93
CA THR A 154 -10.48 -12.80 18.36
C THR A 154 -10.56 -13.35 19.77
N TYR A 155 -11.38 -12.76 20.62
CA TYR A 155 -11.54 -13.13 22.05
C TYR A 155 -11.70 -14.64 22.24
N LYS A 156 -12.26 -15.35 21.26
CA LYS A 156 -12.38 -16.82 21.21
C LYS A 156 -11.02 -17.54 21.01
N GLN A 157 -10.13 -16.97 20.21
CA GLN A 157 -8.79 -17.53 19.98
C GLN A 157 -7.86 -17.31 21.20
N ALA A 158 -8.00 -16.15 21.86
CA ALA A 158 -7.29 -15.86 23.09
C ALA A 158 -7.72 -16.80 24.24
N GLN A 159 -9.01 -17.12 24.37
CA GLN A 159 -9.51 -18.11 25.34
C GLN A 159 -9.04 -19.54 25.06
N GLY A 160 -8.89 -19.91 23.78
CA GLY A 160 -8.37 -21.24 23.40
C GLY A 160 -6.90 -21.43 23.77
N MET A 161 -6.10 -20.38 23.80
CA MET A 161 -4.68 -20.43 24.18
C MET A 161 -4.48 -20.52 25.70
N THR A 162 -5.37 -19.91 26.50
CA THR A 162 -5.29 -19.98 27.98
C THR A 162 -5.64 -21.35 28.54
N ASN A 163 -6.46 -22.14 27.83
CA ASN A 163 -6.79 -23.50 28.26
C ASN A 163 -5.69 -24.55 27.98
N ASN A 164 -4.64 -24.19 27.24
CA ASN A 164 -3.50 -25.09 26.97
C ASN A 164 -2.23 -24.73 27.76
N MET A 165 -2.29 -23.74 28.65
CA MET A 165 -1.25 -23.52 29.65
C MET A 165 -1.52 -24.46 30.82
N GLU A 166 -0.90 -25.62 30.81
CA GLU A 166 -0.76 -26.46 32.02
C GLU A 166 -0.22 -25.59 33.14
N VAL A 167 -1.00 -25.50 34.22
CA VAL A 167 -0.60 -24.84 35.47
C VAL A 167 0.60 -25.63 36.01
N ARG A 168 1.80 -25.17 35.74
CA ARG A 168 2.98 -25.63 36.47
C ARG A 168 2.83 -25.15 37.93
N GLU A 169 2.69 -26.11 38.82
CA GLU A 169 2.65 -25.85 40.28
C GLU A 169 3.84 -24.99 40.71
N PRO A 170 3.63 -24.02 41.63
CA PRO A 170 4.71 -23.21 42.12
C PRO A 170 5.69 -24.08 42.92
N VAL A 171 6.96 -24.04 42.52
CA VAL A 171 8.06 -24.71 43.22
C VAL A 171 8.17 -24.08 44.62
N SER A 172 7.84 -24.84 45.68
CA SER A 172 7.99 -24.39 47.05
C SER A 172 9.48 -24.28 47.41
N TYR A 173 9.93 -23.05 47.63
CA TYR A 173 11.23 -22.80 48.25
C TYR A 173 11.16 -23.14 49.73
N THR A 174 11.58 -24.34 50.12
CA THR A 174 11.87 -24.69 51.50
C THR A 174 13.20 -24.08 51.93
N HIS A 175 13.15 -23.39 53.01
CA HIS A 175 14.21 -22.71 53.75
C HIS A 175 15.49 -23.52 53.93
N LEU A 176 16.62 -22.98 53.54
CA LEU A 176 17.92 -23.29 54.15
C LEU A 176 18.15 -22.30 55.30
N ARG A 177 17.95 -22.80 56.53
CA ARG A 177 18.43 -22.13 57.75
C ARG A 177 19.94 -22.27 57.84
N ALA A 178 20.62 -21.14 57.89
CA ALA A 178 22.00 -21.09 58.33
C ALA A 178 22.09 -21.45 59.83
N HIS A 179 22.98 -22.38 60.16
CA HIS A 179 23.49 -22.57 61.52
C HIS A 179 24.78 -21.78 61.65
N GLU A 180 24.73 -20.74 62.48
CA GLU A 180 25.90 -20.16 63.11
C GLU A 180 26.31 -21.04 64.32
N THR A 181 27.57 -21.38 64.45
CA THR A 181 28.39 -21.44 65.64
C THR A 181 29.83 -21.21 65.27
#